data_d9a2ba19e4b1b5e776583520e5659d1c
#
_entry.id   d9a2ba19e4b1b5e776583520e5659d1c
#
_cell.length_a   1.000
_cell.length_b   1.000
_cell.length_c   1.000
_cell.angle_alpha   90.00
_cell.angle_beta   90.00
_cell.angle_gamma   90.00
#
_symmetry.space_group_name_H-M   'P 1'
#
loop_
_entity.id
_entity.type
_entity.pdbx_description
1 polymer ?
#
loop_
_entity_poly.entity_id
_entity_poly.type
_entity_poly.pdbx_seq_one_letter_code
_entity_poly.pdbx_strand_id
1 'polypeptide(L)'
;MADLKALLVGGVTQEVLDAIGRRVAEAGSDSRLIDETGMQQMHGGDSKFTVLQSDPDGLTLILGRFSSTEETPVHDHGSWGVACVIQGVDRYRHWEIADAGGLRLQYERELGPGSFATWFDPPGDIHSQKGIGGQALELIVFGKNVMTMSRHYYDPTSGEVTTALPQ
;
A
#
# COMPACT_ATOMS: atom_id res chain seq x y z
N MET A 1 7.22 -12.56 8.72
CA MET A 1 8.40 -11.69 8.44
C MET A 1 9.66 -12.47 8.08
N ALA A 2 10.09 -13.49 8.84
CA ALA A 2 11.31 -14.25 8.49
C ALA A 2 11.30 -14.79 7.05
N ASP A 3 10.18 -15.35 6.62
CA ASP A 3 10.01 -15.88 5.25
C ASP A 3 10.12 -14.79 4.18
N LEU A 4 9.61 -13.57 4.46
CA LEU A 4 9.73 -12.43 3.55
C LEU A 4 11.17 -11.94 3.43
N LYS A 5 11.91 -11.92 4.56
CA LYS A 5 13.34 -11.57 4.54
C LYS A 5 14.18 -12.56 3.71
N ALA A 6 13.84 -13.84 3.74
CA ALA A 6 14.52 -14.84 2.93
C ALA A 6 14.37 -14.58 1.41
N LEU A 7 13.23 -14.04 0.98
CA LEU A 7 13.02 -13.66 -0.43
C LEU A 7 13.88 -12.47 -0.86
N LEU A 8 14.25 -11.59 0.07
CA LEU A 8 14.97 -10.34 -0.20
C LEU A 8 16.50 -10.49 -0.28
N VAL A 9 17.04 -11.68 -0.02
CA VAL A 9 18.51 -11.92 0.01
C VAL A 9 19.20 -11.55 -1.32
N GLY A 10 18.51 -11.71 -2.45
CA GLY A 10 19.01 -11.37 -3.79
C GLY A 10 18.72 -9.94 -4.25
N GLY A 11 18.15 -9.10 -3.39
CA GLY A 11 17.67 -7.76 -3.76
C GLY A 11 16.21 -7.73 -4.18
N VAL A 12 15.71 -6.53 -4.49
CA VAL A 12 14.32 -6.29 -4.85
C VAL A 12 14.17 -6.32 -6.38
N THR A 13 13.52 -7.35 -6.88
CA THR A 13 13.14 -7.50 -8.30
C THR A 13 11.62 -7.68 -8.42
N GLN A 14 11.07 -7.57 -9.62
CA GLN A 14 9.63 -7.82 -9.83
C GLN A 14 9.24 -9.24 -9.39
N GLU A 15 10.08 -10.23 -9.67
CA GLU A 15 9.86 -11.62 -9.26
C GLU A 15 9.80 -11.77 -7.75
N VAL A 16 10.65 -11.03 -7.03
CA VAL A 16 10.67 -11.00 -5.55
C VAL A 16 9.42 -10.31 -5.02
N LEU A 17 9.02 -9.16 -5.57
CA LEU A 17 7.79 -8.47 -5.18
C LEU A 17 6.55 -9.34 -5.42
N ASP A 18 6.48 -10.02 -6.55
CA ASP A 18 5.40 -10.95 -6.86
C ASP A 18 5.38 -12.16 -5.91
N ALA A 19 6.55 -12.67 -5.51
CA ALA A 19 6.65 -13.74 -4.52
C ALA A 19 6.16 -13.30 -3.14
N ILE A 20 6.51 -12.06 -2.73
CA ILE A 20 5.99 -11.44 -1.52
C ILE A 20 4.47 -11.30 -1.61
N GLY A 21 3.94 -10.79 -2.73
CA GLY A 21 2.51 -10.62 -2.95
C GLY A 21 1.74 -11.94 -2.80
N ARG A 22 2.21 -13.01 -3.41
CA ARG A 22 1.60 -14.35 -3.25
C ARG A 22 1.62 -14.82 -1.80
N ARG A 23 2.72 -14.58 -1.09
CA ARG A 23 2.86 -14.99 0.31
C ARG A 23 1.94 -14.20 1.23
N VAL A 24 1.78 -12.90 0.96
CA VAL A 24 0.86 -12.04 1.70
C VAL A 24 -0.60 -12.40 1.40
N ALA A 25 -0.94 -12.71 0.14
CA ALA A 25 -2.27 -13.18 -0.26
C ALA A 25 -2.64 -14.49 0.45
N GLU A 26 -1.70 -15.45 0.52
CA GLU A 26 -1.87 -16.71 1.25
C GLU A 26 -2.16 -16.45 2.75
N ALA A 27 -1.36 -15.59 3.39
CA ALA A 27 -1.56 -15.22 4.79
C ALA A 27 -2.90 -14.49 5.01
N GLY A 28 -3.26 -13.59 4.09
CA GLY A 28 -4.49 -12.80 4.15
C GLY A 28 -5.77 -13.62 3.92
N SER A 29 -5.66 -14.85 3.42
CA SER A 29 -6.78 -15.77 3.28
C SER A 29 -7.26 -16.39 4.62
N ASP A 30 -6.46 -16.25 5.68
CA ASP A 30 -6.85 -16.69 7.04
C ASP A 30 -7.79 -15.66 7.68
N SER A 31 -9.08 -16.01 7.77
CA SER A 31 -10.11 -15.14 8.36
C SER A 31 -9.83 -14.72 9.80
N ARG A 32 -9.05 -15.50 10.55
CA ARG A 32 -8.67 -15.20 11.93
C ARG A 32 -7.81 -13.92 12.02
N LEU A 33 -7.07 -13.61 10.97
CA LEU A 33 -6.23 -12.41 10.94
C LEU A 33 -7.07 -11.13 11.11
N ILE A 34 -8.24 -11.08 10.46
CA ILE A 34 -9.16 -9.93 10.55
C ILE A 34 -9.78 -9.85 11.95
N ASP A 35 -10.19 -10.99 12.48
CA ASP A 35 -10.84 -11.07 13.80
C ASP A 35 -9.85 -10.72 14.93
N GLU A 36 -8.63 -11.22 14.87
CA GLU A 36 -7.58 -11.00 15.90
C GLU A 36 -7.05 -9.55 15.89
N THR A 37 -7.05 -8.88 14.75
CA THR A 37 -6.55 -7.50 14.62
C THR A 37 -7.55 -6.44 15.06
N GLY A 38 -8.79 -6.82 15.40
CA GLY A 38 -9.84 -5.89 15.84
C GLY A 38 -10.33 -4.94 14.74
N MET A 39 -10.04 -5.24 13.48
CA MET A 39 -10.42 -4.40 12.33
C MET A 39 -11.92 -4.23 12.19
N GLN A 40 -12.72 -5.15 12.72
CA GLN A 40 -14.18 -4.99 12.79
C GLN A 40 -14.61 -3.77 13.64
N GLN A 41 -13.75 -3.31 14.55
CA GLN A 41 -14.01 -2.14 15.41
C GLN A 41 -13.61 -0.80 14.78
N MET A 42 -13.02 -0.80 13.59
CA MET A 42 -12.70 0.43 12.87
C MET A 42 -13.97 1.01 12.24
N HIS A 43 -14.81 1.63 13.06
CA HIS A 43 -15.96 2.39 12.61
C HIS A 43 -15.50 3.80 12.20
N GLY A 44 -15.86 4.22 11.00
CA GLY A 44 -15.56 5.56 10.48
C GLY A 44 -15.36 5.55 8.98
N GLY A 45 -15.63 6.66 8.31
CA GLY A 45 -15.55 6.79 6.84
C GLY A 45 -14.15 6.87 6.27
N ASP A 46 -13.15 7.19 7.11
CA ASP A 46 -11.80 7.53 6.67
C ASP A 46 -10.90 6.30 6.50
N SER A 47 -9.89 6.41 5.65
CA SER A 47 -8.83 5.41 5.55
C SER A 47 -8.02 5.35 6.85
N LYS A 48 -7.67 4.14 7.30
CA LYS A 48 -6.91 3.91 8.55
C LYS A 48 -5.89 2.82 8.38
N PHE A 49 -4.82 2.90 9.19
CA PHE A 49 -3.71 1.97 9.15
C PHE A 49 -3.35 1.47 10.54
N THR A 50 -3.04 0.18 10.63
CA THR A 50 -2.55 -0.45 11.85
C THR A 50 -1.24 -1.17 11.55
N VAL A 51 -0.17 -0.81 12.26
CA VAL A 51 1.11 -1.54 12.16
C VAL A 51 0.94 -2.88 12.87
N LEU A 52 1.05 -3.96 12.10
CA LEU A 52 1.02 -5.33 12.64
C LEU A 52 2.40 -5.76 13.10
N GLN A 53 3.43 -5.41 12.33
CA GLN A 53 4.81 -5.70 12.67
C GLN A 53 5.74 -4.70 11.98
N SER A 54 6.78 -4.28 12.71
CA SER A 54 7.89 -3.50 12.15
C SER A 54 9.20 -4.04 12.72
N ASP A 55 10.13 -4.34 11.83
CA ASP A 55 11.45 -4.80 12.21
C ASP A 55 12.43 -3.63 12.37
N PRO A 56 13.47 -3.75 13.21
CA PRO A 56 14.51 -2.72 13.33
C PRO A 56 15.17 -2.36 12.00
N ASP A 57 15.26 -3.33 11.09
CA ASP A 57 15.87 -3.16 9.75
C ASP A 57 14.90 -2.49 8.75
N GLY A 58 13.69 -2.13 9.20
CA GLY A 58 12.76 -1.34 8.46
C GLY A 58 11.62 -2.09 7.79
N LEU A 59 11.71 -3.41 7.56
CA LEU A 59 10.60 -4.16 6.95
C LEU A 59 9.34 -4.03 7.81
N THR A 60 8.27 -3.50 7.23
CA THR A 60 7.05 -3.17 7.97
C THR A 60 5.84 -3.80 7.30
N LEU A 61 5.00 -4.46 8.11
CA LEU A 61 3.70 -5.00 7.72
C LEU A 61 2.61 -4.15 8.38
N ILE A 62 1.70 -3.66 7.58
CA ILE A 62 0.54 -2.91 8.06
C ILE A 62 -0.75 -3.54 7.53
N LEU A 63 -1.82 -3.31 8.25
CA LEU A 63 -3.18 -3.55 7.81
C LEU A 63 -3.80 -2.18 7.49
N GLY A 64 -4.18 -2.00 6.23
CA GLY A 64 -4.80 -0.80 5.71
C GLY A 64 -6.30 -1.00 5.47
N ARG A 65 -7.10 0.03 5.76
CA ARG A 65 -8.50 0.13 5.38
C ARG A 65 -8.68 1.35 4.51
N PHE A 66 -9.21 1.14 3.32
CA PHE A 66 -9.47 2.20 2.34
C PHE A 66 -10.96 2.51 2.27
N SER A 67 -11.26 3.80 2.36
CA SER A 67 -12.63 4.32 2.30
C SER A 67 -13.24 4.12 0.91
N SER A 68 -14.56 3.90 0.86
CA SER A 68 -15.31 3.93 -0.40
C SER A 68 -15.86 5.32 -0.75
N THR A 69 -15.83 6.26 0.18
CA THR A 69 -16.33 7.62 -0.01
C THR A 69 -15.25 8.58 -0.47
N GLU A 70 -14.00 8.35 -0.04
CA GLU A 70 -12.87 9.22 -0.30
C GLU A 70 -11.67 8.43 -0.82
N GLU A 71 -11.03 8.93 -1.86
CA GLU A 71 -9.77 8.42 -2.37
C GLU A 71 -8.61 8.97 -1.53
N THR A 72 -7.59 8.15 -1.29
CA THR A 72 -6.37 8.68 -0.65
C THR A 72 -5.77 9.77 -1.52
N PRO A 73 -5.14 10.79 -0.94
CA PRO A 73 -4.29 11.69 -1.71
C PRO A 73 -3.30 10.90 -2.56
N VAL A 74 -2.90 11.43 -3.71
CA VAL A 74 -1.77 10.86 -4.45
C VAL A 74 -0.51 11.08 -3.64
N HIS A 75 0.23 10.01 -3.33
CA HIS A 75 1.39 10.07 -2.44
C HIS A 75 2.43 9.01 -2.78
N ASP A 76 3.63 9.20 -2.24
CA ASP A 76 4.71 8.21 -2.23
C ASP A 76 4.95 7.65 -0.81
N HIS A 77 5.89 6.72 -0.70
CA HIS A 77 6.28 6.12 0.58
C HIS A 77 7.78 6.18 0.85
N GLY A 78 8.59 6.53 -0.14
CA GLY A 78 10.05 6.46 -0.05
C GLY A 78 10.58 5.02 0.05
N SER A 79 9.77 4.04 -0.32
CA SER A 79 10.04 2.60 -0.16
C SER A 79 9.31 1.77 -1.20
N TRP A 80 9.94 0.70 -1.68
CA TRP A 80 9.20 -0.35 -2.36
C TRP A 80 8.11 -0.94 -1.46
N GLY A 81 7.09 -1.51 -2.08
CA GLY A 81 6.02 -2.15 -1.33
C GLY A 81 5.17 -3.10 -2.15
N VAL A 82 4.33 -3.83 -1.41
CA VAL A 82 3.32 -4.75 -1.94
C VAL A 82 2.04 -4.56 -1.13
N ALA A 83 0.94 -4.24 -1.79
CA ALA A 83 -0.38 -4.12 -1.18
C ALA A 83 -1.28 -5.25 -1.69
N CYS A 84 -1.76 -6.11 -0.81
CA CYS A 84 -2.62 -7.24 -1.12
C CYS A 84 -4.01 -7.03 -0.53
N VAL A 85 -5.03 -7.03 -1.38
CA VAL A 85 -6.44 -6.97 -0.95
C VAL A 85 -6.84 -8.28 -0.27
N ILE A 86 -7.34 -8.19 0.95
CA ILE A 86 -7.84 -9.34 1.71
C ILE A 86 -9.36 -9.34 1.83
N GLN A 87 -10.01 -8.18 1.71
CA GLN A 87 -11.46 -8.03 1.71
C GLN A 87 -11.89 -6.81 0.90
N GLY A 88 -13.03 -6.89 0.23
CA GLY A 88 -13.56 -5.80 -0.60
C GLY A 88 -12.88 -5.72 -1.96
N VAL A 89 -13.02 -4.59 -2.62
CA VAL A 89 -12.36 -4.28 -3.90
C VAL A 89 -11.68 -2.92 -3.76
N ASP A 90 -10.42 -2.84 -4.11
CA ASP A 90 -9.66 -1.60 -4.16
C ASP A 90 -9.48 -1.13 -5.60
N ARG A 91 -9.67 0.16 -5.83
CA ARG A 91 -9.23 0.86 -7.04
C ARG A 91 -7.85 1.43 -6.80
N TYR A 92 -6.85 0.76 -7.32
CA TYR A 92 -5.44 1.16 -7.27
C TYR A 92 -5.08 1.98 -8.51
N ARG A 93 -4.53 3.19 -8.30
CA ARG A 93 -4.01 4.08 -9.33
C ARG A 93 -2.52 4.28 -9.15
N HIS A 94 -1.76 4.05 -10.22
CA HIS A 94 -0.34 4.32 -10.26
C HIS A 94 -0.05 5.56 -11.09
N TRP A 95 0.75 6.44 -10.53
CA TRP A 95 1.08 7.72 -11.12
C TRP A 95 2.57 7.83 -11.39
N GLU A 96 2.95 8.66 -12.34
CA GLU A 96 4.35 8.99 -12.61
C GLU A 96 4.52 10.50 -12.76
N ILE A 97 5.74 10.98 -12.48
CA ILE A 97 6.12 12.37 -12.75
C ILE A 97 6.30 12.50 -14.25
N ALA A 98 5.55 13.42 -14.86
CA ALA A 98 5.64 13.70 -16.30
C ALA A 98 6.89 14.55 -16.64
N ASP A 99 7.42 14.41 -17.85
CA ASP A 99 8.60 15.16 -18.33
C ASP A 99 8.44 16.68 -18.24
N ALA A 100 7.20 17.16 -18.43
CA ALA A 100 6.86 18.59 -18.33
C ALA A 100 6.59 19.07 -16.90
N GLY A 101 6.76 18.19 -15.90
CA GLY A 101 6.32 18.40 -14.53
C GLY A 101 4.85 18.00 -14.32
N GLY A 102 4.43 17.90 -13.05
CA GLY A 102 3.11 17.41 -12.68
C GLY A 102 3.02 15.88 -12.73
N LEU A 103 1.81 15.36 -12.61
CA LEU A 103 1.56 13.91 -12.58
C LEU A 103 0.79 13.44 -13.81
N ARG A 104 1.09 12.20 -14.22
CA ARG A 104 0.34 11.47 -15.24
C ARG A 104 -0.13 10.14 -14.65
N LEU A 105 -1.41 9.84 -14.78
CA LEU A 105 -1.93 8.50 -14.46
C LEU A 105 -1.34 7.50 -15.46
N GLN A 106 -0.59 6.53 -14.97
CA GLN A 106 0.04 5.50 -15.78
C GLN A 106 -0.94 4.35 -16.01
N TYR A 107 -1.57 3.86 -14.93
CA TYR A 107 -2.63 2.85 -15.01
C TYR A 107 -3.57 2.90 -13.80
N GLU A 108 -4.74 2.32 -13.99
CA GLU A 108 -5.73 2.06 -12.96
C GLU A 108 -6.12 0.58 -13.01
N ARG A 109 -6.29 -0.03 -11.84
CA ARG A 109 -6.75 -1.42 -11.71
C ARG A 109 -7.76 -1.52 -10.57
N GLU A 110 -8.74 -2.42 -10.73
CA GLU A 110 -9.55 -2.91 -9.64
C GLU A 110 -8.97 -4.22 -9.13
N LEU A 111 -8.66 -4.26 -7.85
CA LEU A 111 -8.04 -5.39 -7.17
C LEU A 111 -9.05 -5.99 -6.20
N GLY A 112 -9.39 -7.26 -6.38
CA GLY A 112 -10.21 -8.04 -5.47
C GLY A 112 -9.38 -8.88 -4.49
N PRO A 113 -10.02 -9.62 -3.57
CA PRO A 113 -9.33 -10.44 -2.58
C PRO A 113 -8.33 -11.42 -3.21
N GLY A 114 -7.12 -11.46 -2.66
CA GLY A 114 -5.99 -12.24 -3.17
C GLY A 114 -5.21 -11.58 -4.31
N SER A 115 -5.72 -10.49 -4.90
CA SER A 115 -4.97 -9.67 -5.86
C SER A 115 -4.07 -8.68 -5.13
N PHE A 116 -2.98 -8.28 -5.77
CA PHE A 116 -2.03 -7.33 -5.20
C PHE A 116 -1.45 -6.36 -6.23
N ALA A 117 -1.05 -5.19 -5.73
CA ALA A 117 -0.20 -4.23 -6.43
C ALA A 117 1.21 -4.30 -5.87
N THR A 118 2.20 -3.98 -6.71
CA THR A 118 3.61 -3.89 -6.34
C THR A 118 4.19 -2.59 -6.87
N TRP A 119 5.15 -2.04 -6.16
CA TRP A 119 5.91 -0.87 -6.61
C TRP A 119 7.35 -0.91 -6.12
N PHE A 120 8.23 -0.25 -6.83
CA PHE A 120 9.64 -0.10 -6.48
C PHE A 120 9.87 1.14 -5.60
N ASP A 121 11.10 1.32 -5.15
CA ASP A 121 11.54 2.57 -4.53
C ASP A 121 11.28 3.78 -5.46
N PRO A 122 11.27 5.00 -4.91
CA PRO A 122 11.02 6.20 -5.70
C PRO A 122 11.84 6.28 -7.00
N PRO A 123 11.25 6.77 -8.08
CA PRO A 123 9.93 7.40 -8.18
C PRO A 123 8.79 6.41 -8.53
N GLY A 124 9.01 5.10 -8.38
CA GLY A 124 8.06 4.05 -8.77
C GLY A 124 6.96 3.77 -7.74
N ASP A 125 6.85 4.56 -6.67
CA ASP A 125 5.97 4.33 -5.54
C ASP A 125 4.79 5.33 -5.42
N ILE A 126 4.56 6.15 -6.44
CA ILE A 126 3.49 7.17 -6.42
C ILE A 126 2.14 6.52 -6.77
N HIS A 127 1.20 6.57 -5.84
CA HIS A 127 -0.12 5.97 -6.05
C HIS A 127 -1.26 6.66 -5.27
N SER A 128 -2.48 6.25 -5.57
CA SER A 128 -3.69 6.52 -4.80
C SER A 128 -4.61 5.31 -4.80
N GLN A 129 -5.46 5.20 -3.77
CA GLN A 129 -6.33 4.05 -3.56
C GLN A 129 -7.72 4.47 -3.06
N LYS A 130 -8.74 3.65 -3.41
CA LYS A 130 -10.11 3.85 -2.96
C LYS A 130 -10.90 2.54 -2.98
N GLY A 131 -11.60 2.23 -1.92
CA GLY A 131 -12.56 1.12 -1.91
C GLY A 131 -13.70 1.33 -2.91
N ILE A 132 -14.11 0.26 -3.60
CA ILE A 132 -15.20 0.26 -4.60
C ILE A 132 -16.38 -0.56 -4.10
N GLY A 133 -17.58 0.06 -4.08
CA GLY A 133 -18.81 -0.58 -3.60
C GLY A 133 -18.85 -0.83 -2.09
N GLY A 134 -17.78 -0.52 -1.37
CA GLY A 134 -17.56 -0.70 0.05
C GLY A 134 -16.11 -0.41 0.41
N GLN A 135 -15.74 -0.61 1.66
CA GLN A 135 -14.36 -0.48 2.11
C GLN A 135 -13.51 -1.64 1.58
N ALA A 136 -12.24 -1.36 1.29
CA ALA A 136 -11.24 -2.39 1.02
C ALA A 136 -10.30 -2.54 2.22
N LEU A 137 -9.92 -3.79 2.53
CA LEU A 137 -8.90 -4.12 3.53
C LEU A 137 -7.70 -4.73 2.82
N GLU A 138 -6.51 -4.28 3.19
CA GLU A 138 -5.26 -4.72 2.60
C GLU A 138 -4.19 -5.03 3.63
N LEU A 139 -3.43 -6.09 3.37
CA LEU A 139 -2.14 -6.30 4.00
C LEU A 139 -1.06 -5.66 3.12
N ILE A 140 -0.27 -4.76 3.72
CA ILE A 140 0.73 -4.00 2.98
C ILE A 140 2.10 -4.21 3.62
N VAL A 141 3.06 -4.62 2.79
CA VAL A 141 4.47 -4.79 3.17
C VAL A 141 5.29 -3.67 2.56
N PHE A 142 6.11 -3.02 3.38
CA PHE A 142 7.07 -2.01 2.95
C PHE A 142 8.49 -2.45 3.30
N GLY A 143 9.44 -2.06 2.47
CA GLY A 143 10.87 -2.30 2.70
C GLY A 143 11.48 -1.44 3.80
N LYS A 144 10.77 -0.40 4.23
CA LYS A 144 11.20 0.55 5.27
C LYS A 144 10.06 0.81 6.27
N ASN A 145 10.38 1.38 7.42
CA ASN A 145 9.36 1.85 8.35
C ASN A 145 8.77 3.18 7.87
N VAL A 146 7.81 3.08 6.96
CA VAL A 146 7.15 4.24 6.33
C VAL A 146 6.33 5.10 7.30
N MET A 147 6.03 4.58 8.50
CA MET A 147 5.26 5.33 9.51
C MET A 147 6.08 6.42 10.19
N THR A 148 7.40 6.37 10.08
CA THR A 148 8.33 7.37 10.65
C THR A 148 8.99 8.25 9.59
N MET A 149 8.67 8.03 8.33
CA MET A 149 9.25 8.76 7.20
C MET A 149 8.27 9.81 6.68
N SER A 150 8.78 10.99 6.37
CA SER A 150 8.01 11.96 5.58
C SER A 150 7.75 11.41 4.18
N ARG A 151 6.59 11.71 3.66
CA ARG A 151 6.20 11.37 2.29
C ARG A 151 5.76 12.62 1.55
N HIS A 152 5.78 12.54 0.23
CA HIS A 152 5.24 13.59 -0.62
C HIS A 152 3.77 13.30 -0.91
N TYR A 153 2.99 14.37 -0.93
CA TYR A 153 1.60 14.38 -1.37
C TYR A 153 1.53 15.29 -2.60
N TYR A 154 0.91 14.80 -3.63
CA TYR A 154 0.87 15.43 -4.93
C TYR A 154 -0.55 15.86 -5.28
N ASP A 155 -0.73 17.09 -5.71
CA ASP A 155 -1.97 17.52 -6.36
C ASP A 155 -1.88 17.17 -7.86
N PRO A 156 -2.68 16.21 -8.36
CA PRO A 156 -2.60 15.81 -9.77
C PRO A 156 -3.09 16.89 -10.74
N THR A 157 -3.81 17.90 -10.24
CA THR A 157 -4.34 19.00 -11.07
C THR A 157 -3.36 20.14 -11.20
N SER A 158 -2.79 20.61 -10.08
CA SER A 158 -1.87 21.75 -10.05
C SER A 158 -0.40 21.34 -10.20
N GLY A 159 -0.08 20.08 -9.91
CA GLY A 159 1.31 19.58 -9.80
C GLY A 159 2.01 20.02 -8.52
N GLU A 160 1.29 20.64 -7.57
CA GLU A 160 1.86 21.04 -6.28
C GLU A 160 2.26 19.80 -5.47
N VAL A 161 3.42 19.89 -4.81
CA VAL A 161 3.95 18.83 -3.95
C VAL A 161 4.10 19.36 -2.54
N THR A 162 3.49 18.67 -1.57
CA THR A 162 3.64 18.94 -0.15
C THR A 162 4.32 17.78 0.54
N THR A 163 5.00 18.03 1.66
CA THR A 163 5.69 16.98 2.42
C THR A 163 5.15 16.95 3.84
N ALA A 164 4.74 15.77 4.29
CA ALA A 164 4.25 15.58 5.66
C ALA A 164 4.56 14.16 6.17
N LEU A 165 4.47 13.96 7.48
CA LEU A 165 4.40 12.62 8.07
C LEU A 165 3.08 11.93 7.67
N PRO A 166 3.03 10.59 7.68
CA PRO A 166 1.78 9.84 7.47
C PRO A 166 0.70 10.32 8.46
N GLN A 167 -0.52 10.52 7.95
CA GLN A 167 -1.68 10.92 8.74
C GLN A 167 -2.54 9.70 9.07
#